data_4baf1ea5cc447efbdbb8a43cafb68e36
#
_entry.id   4baf1ea5cc447efbdbb8a43cafb68e36
#
_cell.length_a   1.000
_cell.length_b   1.000
_cell.length_c   1.000
_cell.angle_alpha   90.00
_cell.angle_beta   90.00
_cell.angle_gamma   90.00
#
_symmetry.space_group_name_H-M   'P 1'
#
loop_
_entity.id
_entity.type
_entity.pdbx_description
1 polymer ?
#
loop_
_entity_poly.entity_id
_entity_poly.type
_entity_poly.pdbx_seq_one_letter_code
_entity_poly.pdbx_strand_id
1 'polypeptide(L)'
;EPVIVNIRSRDVIHSFWIPALNGKKDAVPGRTHQLTIQADEPGIYRGQCTEYCGLSHSRMQMRVVALERAEYDAWVENELQDAEAPLDPEAAAGLELFQGQCVTCHQINGVDEVEFAAQVSGAAPNLTHLMTRSTYAGGIFDLYEQANDGDPDYDLGGIPYNDLPEEGTFDRNQLEAWLRDPPAEKPMAPNPTQYSQYGRGMPNLNLSEQQIDQLVAYLETLK
;
A
#
# COMPACT_ATOMS: atom_id res chain seq x y z
N GLU A 1 -6.34 -8.66 -21.44
CA GLU A 1 -7.78 -8.74 -21.14
C GLU A 1 -8.27 -7.41 -20.54
N PRO A 2 -9.44 -6.84 -20.99
CA PRO A 2 -9.97 -5.61 -20.43
C PRO A 2 -10.51 -5.84 -19.00
N VAL A 3 -10.22 -4.90 -18.10
CA VAL A 3 -10.65 -4.92 -16.70
C VAL A 3 -11.50 -3.69 -16.41
N ILE A 4 -12.63 -3.87 -15.74
CA ILE A 4 -13.49 -2.77 -15.28
C ILE A 4 -13.13 -2.41 -13.85
N VAL A 5 -12.58 -1.22 -13.65
CA VAL A 5 -12.23 -0.69 -12.33
C VAL A 5 -13.41 0.12 -11.78
N ASN A 6 -13.87 -0.23 -10.59
CA ASN A 6 -14.89 0.52 -9.85
C ASN A 6 -14.17 1.53 -8.93
N ILE A 7 -14.26 2.80 -9.26
CA ILE A 7 -13.52 3.89 -8.62
C ILE A 7 -14.41 4.62 -7.62
N ARG A 8 -13.95 4.72 -6.38
CA ARG A 8 -14.64 5.37 -5.25
C ARG A 8 -13.66 6.17 -4.41
N SER A 9 -14.16 7.16 -3.68
CA SER A 9 -13.43 7.83 -2.61
C SER A 9 -14.22 7.77 -1.30
N ARG A 10 -13.49 7.74 -0.18
CA ARG A 10 -14.07 7.81 1.18
C ARG A 10 -13.85 9.15 1.85
N ASP A 11 -12.99 10.00 1.33
CA ASP A 11 -12.59 11.26 1.96
C ASP A 11 -12.90 12.49 1.08
N VAL A 12 -12.03 12.82 0.14
CA VAL A 12 -12.16 13.94 -0.80
C VAL A 12 -12.20 13.42 -2.23
N ILE A 13 -12.34 14.29 -3.21
CA ILE A 13 -12.21 13.90 -4.61
C ILE A 13 -10.74 13.64 -4.92
N HIS A 14 -10.48 12.51 -5.59
CA HIS A 14 -9.22 12.14 -6.23
C HIS A 14 -9.48 11.87 -7.70
N SER A 15 -8.44 11.63 -8.50
CA SER A 15 -8.63 11.13 -9.85
C SER A 15 -7.67 9.99 -10.15
N PHE A 16 -8.22 8.86 -10.56
CA PHE A 16 -7.45 7.70 -11.02
C PHE A 16 -7.01 7.94 -12.46
N TRP A 17 -5.71 7.88 -12.70
CA TRP A 17 -5.15 8.06 -14.03
C TRP A 17 -3.83 7.30 -14.20
N ILE A 18 -3.85 6.35 -15.12
CA ILE A 18 -2.66 5.65 -15.61
C ILE A 18 -2.61 5.88 -17.12
N PRO A 19 -1.79 6.83 -17.59
CA PRO A 19 -1.83 7.33 -18.99
C PRO A 19 -1.76 6.22 -20.04
N ALA A 20 -0.93 5.20 -19.81
CA ALA A 20 -0.69 4.11 -20.76
C ALA A 20 -1.85 3.10 -20.86
N LEU A 21 -2.79 3.08 -19.91
CA LEU A 21 -3.85 2.07 -19.87
C LEU A 21 -5.20 2.60 -20.36
N ASN A 22 -5.51 3.87 -20.10
CA ASN A 22 -6.71 4.56 -20.57
C ASN A 22 -6.70 6.02 -20.06
N GLY A 23 -7.82 6.74 -20.32
CA GLY A 23 -8.08 8.06 -19.76
C GLY A 23 -8.20 8.08 -18.23
N LYS A 24 -8.56 9.23 -17.68
CA LYS A 24 -8.74 9.43 -16.24
C LYS A 24 -10.20 9.38 -15.81
N LYS A 25 -10.40 9.07 -14.53
CA LYS A 25 -11.73 9.05 -13.93
C LYS A 25 -11.66 9.50 -12.46
N ASP A 26 -12.49 10.48 -12.11
CA ASP A 26 -12.57 11.00 -10.76
C ASP A 26 -13.14 9.98 -9.78
N ALA A 27 -12.51 9.88 -8.61
CA ALA A 27 -12.99 9.16 -7.45
C ALA A 27 -13.75 10.14 -6.55
N VAL A 28 -15.09 10.13 -6.64
CA VAL A 28 -15.95 11.10 -5.95
C VAL A 28 -16.62 10.44 -4.74
N PRO A 29 -16.58 11.06 -3.53
CA PRO A 29 -17.29 10.55 -2.37
C PRO A 29 -18.78 10.31 -2.65
N GLY A 30 -19.27 9.16 -2.20
CA GLY A 30 -20.68 8.78 -2.38
C GLY A 30 -21.07 8.32 -3.78
N ARG A 31 -20.10 8.25 -4.73
CA ARG A 31 -20.34 7.76 -6.09
C ARG A 31 -19.42 6.61 -6.45
N THR A 32 -19.90 5.73 -7.32
CA THR A 32 -19.08 4.71 -7.99
C THR A 32 -18.98 5.06 -9.46
N HIS A 33 -17.76 5.32 -9.92
CA HIS A 33 -17.49 5.49 -11.34
C HIS A 33 -16.79 4.25 -11.90
N GLN A 34 -16.98 3.98 -13.18
CA GLN A 34 -16.32 2.86 -13.85
C GLN A 34 -15.36 3.38 -14.92
N LEU A 35 -14.23 2.72 -15.02
CA LEU A 35 -13.23 2.91 -16.07
C LEU A 35 -12.78 1.54 -16.54
N THR A 36 -12.78 1.31 -17.84
CA THR A 36 -12.18 0.11 -18.42
C THR A 36 -10.72 0.41 -18.71
N ILE A 37 -9.84 -0.43 -18.22
CA ILE A 37 -8.39 -0.40 -18.50
C ILE A 37 -7.99 -1.70 -19.19
N GLN A 38 -6.93 -1.62 -20.00
CA GLN A 38 -6.34 -2.79 -20.65
C GLN A 38 -4.85 -2.52 -20.87
N ALA A 39 -4.03 -3.48 -20.49
CA ALA A 39 -2.62 -3.54 -20.86
C ALA A 39 -2.47 -4.45 -22.10
N ASP A 40 -1.64 -4.05 -23.04
CA ASP A 40 -1.31 -4.85 -24.21
C ASP A 40 -0.14 -5.81 -23.93
N GLU A 41 0.72 -5.44 -22.99
CA GLU A 41 1.89 -6.21 -22.57
C GLU A 41 1.90 -6.35 -21.03
N PRO A 42 2.47 -7.43 -20.46
CA PRO A 42 2.76 -7.53 -19.04
C PRO A 42 3.73 -6.42 -18.61
N GLY A 43 3.59 -5.95 -17.37
CA GLY A 43 4.48 -4.94 -16.82
C GLY A 43 3.83 -4.07 -15.75
N ILE A 44 4.59 -3.10 -15.25
CA ILE A 44 4.13 -2.13 -14.24
C ILE A 44 3.79 -0.82 -14.90
N TYR A 45 2.53 -0.43 -14.80
CA TYR A 45 1.99 0.80 -15.37
C TYR A 45 1.79 1.82 -14.24
N ARG A 46 2.49 2.96 -14.35
CA ARG A 46 2.47 4.00 -13.33
C ARG A 46 1.45 5.08 -13.64
N GLY A 47 0.86 5.61 -12.59
CA GLY A 47 -0.10 6.70 -12.63
C GLY A 47 -0.01 7.58 -11.41
N GLN A 48 -0.79 8.63 -11.42
CA GLN A 48 -0.84 9.58 -10.30
C GLN A 48 -2.25 10.14 -10.13
N CYS A 49 -2.53 10.62 -8.93
CA CYS A 49 -3.72 11.39 -8.67
C CYS A 49 -3.68 12.71 -9.45
N THR A 50 -4.71 13.00 -10.22
CA THR A 50 -4.80 14.21 -11.06
C THR A 50 -5.88 15.19 -10.61
N GLU A 51 -6.45 14.99 -9.40
CA GLU A 51 -7.35 15.93 -8.75
C GLU A 51 -6.78 16.34 -7.39
N TYR A 52 -6.72 17.65 -7.13
CA TYR A 52 -6.14 18.16 -5.88
C TYR A 52 -6.88 17.60 -4.66
N CYS A 53 -6.16 16.82 -3.85
CA CYS A 53 -6.74 16.06 -2.73
C CYS A 53 -6.13 16.39 -1.35
N GLY A 54 -5.23 17.37 -1.27
CA GLY A 54 -4.63 17.81 0.00
C GLY A 54 -3.10 17.80 0.01
N LEU A 55 -2.49 17.76 1.21
CA LEU A 55 -1.07 18.01 1.44
C LEU A 55 -0.11 17.13 0.64
N SER A 56 -0.41 15.86 0.46
CA SER A 56 0.44 14.93 -0.30
C SER A 56 -0.07 14.65 -1.71
N HIS A 57 -0.90 15.54 -2.27
CA HIS A 57 -1.46 15.36 -3.60
C HIS A 57 -0.40 15.09 -4.68
N SER A 58 0.64 15.91 -4.73
CA SER A 58 1.72 15.77 -5.73
C SER A 58 2.54 14.48 -5.60
N ARG A 59 2.47 13.81 -4.46
CA ARG A 59 3.17 12.56 -4.16
C ARG A 59 2.25 11.34 -4.25
N MET A 60 0.95 11.51 -4.46
CA MET A 60 -0.02 10.41 -4.53
C MET A 60 0.09 9.70 -5.88
N GLN A 61 0.75 8.58 -5.86
CA GLN A 61 0.97 7.72 -7.03
C GLN A 61 0.08 6.47 -6.96
N MET A 62 0.00 5.76 -8.08
CA MET A 62 -0.66 4.48 -8.19
C MET A 62 0.05 3.60 -9.22
N ARG A 63 -0.09 2.30 -9.08
CA ARG A 63 0.48 1.32 -10.01
C ARG A 63 -0.57 0.28 -10.38
N VAL A 64 -0.54 -0.15 -11.62
CA VAL A 64 -1.22 -1.36 -12.09
C VAL A 64 -0.15 -2.32 -12.57
N VAL A 65 -0.16 -3.52 -12.04
CA VAL A 65 0.72 -4.61 -12.47
C VAL A 65 -0.10 -5.50 -13.39
N ALA A 66 0.30 -5.58 -14.65
CA ALA A 66 -0.28 -6.50 -15.62
C ALA A 66 0.59 -7.76 -15.68
N LEU A 67 -0.02 -8.90 -15.42
CA LEU A 67 0.64 -10.20 -15.36
C LEU A 67 0.17 -11.10 -16.49
N GLU A 68 1.00 -12.06 -16.89
CA GLU A 68 0.54 -13.19 -17.66
C GLU A 68 -0.50 -14.00 -16.85
N ARG A 69 -1.38 -14.69 -17.54
CA ARG A 69 -2.52 -15.37 -16.91
C ARG A 69 -2.11 -16.32 -15.78
N ALA A 70 -1.06 -17.11 -15.97
CA ALA A 70 -0.59 -18.06 -14.97
C ALA A 70 -0.01 -17.35 -13.72
N GLU A 71 0.69 -16.25 -13.91
CA GLU A 71 1.25 -15.43 -12.84
C GLU A 71 0.13 -14.73 -12.05
N TYR A 72 -0.87 -14.21 -12.77
CA TYR A 72 -2.06 -13.60 -12.14
C TYR A 72 -2.82 -14.61 -11.29
N ASP A 73 -3.05 -15.83 -11.81
CA ASP A 73 -3.74 -16.88 -11.06
C ASP A 73 -2.95 -17.28 -9.81
N ALA A 74 -1.61 -17.40 -9.90
CA ALA A 74 -0.75 -17.67 -8.75
C ALA A 74 -0.76 -16.53 -7.74
N TRP A 75 -0.75 -15.28 -8.19
CA TRP A 75 -0.89 -14.11 -7.32
C TRP A 75 -2.23 -14.12 -6.59
N VAL A 76 -3.34 -14.42 -7.28
CA VAL A 76 -4.67 -14.53 -6.65
C VAL A 76 -4.69 -15.63 -5.59
N GLU A 77 -4.09 -16.79 -5.87
CA GLU A 77 -3.99 -17.88 -4.90
C GLU A 77 -3.21 -17.46 -3.64
N ASN A 78 -2.14 -16.69 -3.80
CA ASN A 78 -1.38 -16.15 -2.66
C ASN A 78 -2.19 -15.12 -1.87
N GLU A 79 -2.84 -14.15 -2.54
CA GLU A 79 -3.64 -13.10 -1.88
C GLU A 79 -4.86 -13.64 -1.11
N LEU A 80 -5.26 -14.88 -1.37
CA LEU A 80 -6.34 -15.59 -0.65
C LEU A 80 -5.84 -16.33 0.60
N GLN A 81 -4.53 -16.41 0.83
CA GLN A 81 -3.99 -17.03 2.04
C GLN A 81 -4.10 -16.08 3.23
N ASP A 82 -4.25 -16.66 4.40
CA ASP A 82 -4.15 -15.93 5.65
C ASP A 82 -2.68 -15.80 6.08
N ALA A 83 -2.36 -14.76 6.83
CA ALA A 83 -1.04 -14.61 7.42
C ALA A 83 -0.81 -15.69 8.48
N GLU A 84 0.40 -16.24 8.48
CA GLU A 84 0.81 -17.22 9.50
C GLU A 84 1.37 -16.51 10.74
N ALA A 85 1.17 -17.14 11.90
CA ALA A 85 1.77 -16.65 13.13
C ALA A 85 3.31 -16.79 13.06
N PRO A 86 4.07 -15.73 13.37
CA PRO A 86 5.52 -15.77 13.28
C PRO A 86 6.12 -16.72 14.32
N LEU A 87 7.17 -17.47 13.92
CA LEU A 87 7.91 -18.38 14.80
C LEU A 87 9.10 -17.69 15.49
N ASP A 88 9.61 -16.61 14.88
CA ASP A 88 10.71 -15.83 15.45
C ASP A 88 10.22 -15.02 16.66
N PRO A 89 10.96 -15.01 17.79
CA PRO A 89 10.53 -14.30 19.00
C PRO A 89 10.42 -12.80 18.85
N GLU A 90 11.25 -12.16 18.01
CA GLU A 90 11.21 -10.73 17.76
C GLU A 90 9.98 -10.38 16.93
N ALA A 91 9.70 -11.14 15.88
CA ALA A 91 8.50 -10.99 15.07
C ALA A 91 7.23 -11.30 15.89
N ALA A 92 7.26 -12.26 16.82
CA ALA A 92 6.14 -12.54 17.72
C ALA A 92 5.85 -11.34 18.65
N ALA A 93 6.90 -10.70 19.19
CA ALA A 93 6.72 -9.45 19.96
C ALA A 93 6.17 -8.31 19.08
N GLY A 94 6.57 -8.25 17.80
CA GLY A 94 6.01 -7.33 16.81
C GLY A 94 4.52 -7.57 16.55
N LEU A 95 4.10 -8.83 16.47
CA LEU A 95 2.68 -9.19 16.35
C LEU A 95 1.87 -8.71 17.57
N GLU A 96 2.34 -8.94 18.80
CA GLU A 96 1.68 -8.45 20.01
C GLU A 96 1.54 -6.92 20.00
N LEU A 97 2.59 -6.23 19.57
CA LEU A 97 2.58 -4.77 19.43
C LEU A 97 1.60 -4.32 18.35
N PHE A 98 1.56 -4.99 17.20
CA PHE A 98 0.63 -4.72 16.12
C PHE A 98 -0.83 -4.86 16.59
N GLN A 99 -1.15 -5.95 17.28
CA GLN A 99 -2.47 -6.19 17.86
C GLN A 99 -2.87 -5.13 18.88
N GLY A 100 -1.92 -4.60 19.63
CA GLY A 100 -2.18 -3.55 20.63
C GLY A 100 -2.38 -2.15 20.07
N GLN A 101 -1.77 -1.80 18.93
CA GLN A 101 -1.73 -0.42 18.46
C GLN A 101 -2.20 -0.21 17.01
N CYS A 102 -2.11 -1.22 16.14
CA CYS A 102 -2.27 -1.03 14.70
C CYS A 102 -3.62 -1.55 14.17
N VAL A 103 -4.22 -2.55 14.82
CA VAL A 103 -5.47 -3.21 14.37
C VAL A 103 -6.68 -2.28 14.32
N THR A 104 -6.67 -1.17 15.06
CA THR A 104 -7.76 -0.18 14.99
C THR A 104 -7.89 0.44 13.59
N CYS A 105 -6.82 0.43 12.79
CA CYS A 105 -6.77 0.98 11.45
C CYS A 105 -6.44 -0.06 10.38
N HIS A 106 -5.46 -0.93 10.64
CA HIS A 106 -4.98 -1.95 9.72
C HIS A 106 -5.58 -3.33 10.02
N GLN A 107 -5.74 -4.12 8.98
CA GLN A 107 -6.16 -5.51 9.05
C GLN A 107 -5.03 -6.44 8.59
N ILE A 108 -4.93 -7.61 9.22
CA ILE A 108 -4.14 -8.76 8.76
C ILE A 108 -5.03 -9.99 8.91
N ASN A 109 -5.38 -10.62 7.79
CA ASN A 109 -6.23 -11.80 7.77
C ASN A 109 -5.55 -12.96 8.47
N GLY A 110 -6.32 -13.79 9.17
CA GLY A 110 -5.83 -14.96 9.92
C GLY A 110 -5.30 -14.66 11.32
N VAL A 111 -4.98 -13.40 11.62
CA VAL A 111 -4.37 -12.99 12.89
C VAL A 111 -5.34 -12.17 13.76
N ASP A 112 -6.20 -11.39 13.14
CA ASP A 112 -7.11 -10.44 13.80
C ASP A 112 -8.60 -10.83 13.73
N GLU A 113 -8.95 -11.95 13.09
CA GLU A 113 -10.34 -12.26 12.73
C GLU A 113 -11.27 -12.55 13.92
N VAL A 114 -10.78 -13.05 15.03
CA VAL A 114 -11.65 -13.55 16.12
C VAL A 114 -11.81 -12.55 17.25
N GLU A 115 -10.79 -11.82 17.61
CA GLU A 115 -10.78 -10.96 18.80
C GLU A 115 -10.83 -9.47 18.47
N PHE A 116 -10.29 -9.08 17.32
CA PHE A 116 -10.10 -7.69 16.93
C PHE A 116 -10.92 -7.22 15.72
N ALA A 117 -11.56 -8.11 14.98
CA ALA A 117 -12.34 -7.78 13.77
C ALA A 117 -13.36 -6.65 13.98
N ALA A 118 -13.95 -6.57 15.18
CA ALA A 118 -14.88 -5.50 15.54
C ALA A 118 -14.19 -4.13 15.74
N GLN A 119 -12.87 -4.10 15.86
CA GLN A 119 -12.10 -2.87 16.12
C GLN A 119 -11.51 -2.28 14.84
N VAL A 120 -11.41 -3.06 13.76
CA VAL A 120 -10.82 -2.58 12.50
C VAL A 120 -11.75 -1.59 11.81
N SER A 121 -11.30 -0.34 11.71
CA SER A 121 -12.07 0.73 11.08
C SER A 121 -12.10 0.65 9.54
N GLY A 122 -11.18 -0.08 8.92
CA GLY A 122 -10.93 -0.07 7.48
C GLY A 122 -10.44 1.30 6.96
N ALA A 123 -9.87 2.11 7.85
CA ALA A 123 -9.34 3.43 7.51
C ALA A 123 -7.96 3.34 6.85
N ALA A 124 -7.25 2.23 7.04
CA ALA A 124 -5.93 1.96 6.51
C ALA A 124 -5.91 0.68 5.68
N PRO A 125 -4.86 0.45 4.86
CA PRO A 125 -4.73 -0.76 4.04
C PRO A 125 -4.68 -2.05 4.88
N ASN A 126 -5.24 -3.13 4.33
CA ASN A 126 -4.95 -4.49 4.78
C ASN A 126 -3.47 -4.79 4.50
N LEU A 127 -2.75 -5.34 5.47
CA LEU A 127 -1.31 -5.60 5.38
C LEU A 127 -0.95 -7.09 5.26
N THR A 128 -1.93 -7.98 5.10
CA THR A 128 -1.72 -9.45 5.05
C THR A 128 -0.57 -9.86 4.12
N HIS A 129 -0.49 -9.24 2.95
CA HIS A 129 0.56 -9.50 1.95
C HIS A 129 1.38 -8.22 1.69
N LEU A 130 1.90 -7.61 2.76
CA LEU A 130 2.69 -6.38 2.63
C LEU A 130 3.94 -6.60 1.78
N MET A 131 4.65 -7.70 2.03
CA MET A 131 5.94 -7.99 1.39
C MET A 131 5.84 -8.48 -0.06
N THR A 132 4.63 -8.74 -0.56
CA THR A 132 4.41 -9.00 -2.00
C THR A 132 4.21 -7.73 -2.82
N ARG A 133 4.17 -6.57 -2.17
CA ARG A 133 3.99 -5.28 -2.82
C ARG A 133 5.32 -4.65 -3.18
N SER A 134 5.35 -3.91 -4.28
CA SER A 134 6.52 -3.12 -4.65
C SER A 134 6.60 -1.79 -3.90
N THR A 135 5.45 -1.28 -3.41
CA THR A 135 5.35 0.06 -2.79
C THR A 135 4.35 0.09 -1.64
N TYR A 136 4.47 1.14 -0.81
CA TYR A 136 3.52 1.43 0.28
C TYR A 136 3.25 2.94 0.40
N ALA A 137 2.47 3.34 1.39
CA ALA A 137 2.09 4.72 1.67
C ALA A 137 1.45 5.47 0.49
N GLY A 138 0.68 4.75 -0.36
CA GLY A 138 0.04 5.32 -1.56
C GLY A 138 1.00 5.44 -2.74
N GLY A 139 1.91 4.47 -2.90
CA GLY A 139 2.85 4.39 -4.00
C GLY A 139 4.02 5.39 -3.92
N ILE A 140 4.24 6.02 -2.76
CA ILE A 140 5.28 7.03 -2.56
C ILE A 140 6.62 6.39 -2.27
N PHE A 141 6.63 5.36 -1.42
CA PHE A 141 7.84 4.67 -1.01
C PHE A 141 7.90 3.30 -1.66
N ASP A 142 9.07 2.95 -2.16
CA ASP A 142 9.37 1.61 -2.61
C ASP A 142 9.64 0.73 -1.38
N LEU A 143 9.17 -0.50 -1.41
CA LEU A 143 9.40 -1.46 -0.34
C LEU A 143 10.78 -2.14 -0.50
N TYR A 144 11.29 -2.14 -1.71
CA TYR A 144 12.59 -2.72 -2.06
C TYR A 144 13.47 -1.68 -2.73
N GLU A 145 14.78 -1.75 -2.48
CA GLU A 145 15.75 -0.89 -3.16
C GLU A 145 15.67 -1.12 -4.67
N GLN A 146 15.57 -0.03 -5.41
CA GLN A 146 15.48 -0.10 -6.87
C GLN A 146 16.86 -0.39 -7.46
N ALA A 147 16.99 -1.44 -8.25
CA ALA A 147 18.25 -1.84 -8.87
C ALA A 147 18.79 -0.81 -9.88
N ASN A 148 17.98 0.15 -10.32
CA ASN A 148 18.31 1.13 -11.35
C ASN A 148 17.94 2.56 -10.93
N ASP A 149 18.45 3.00 -9.78
CA ASP A 149 18.33 4.38 -9.37
C ASP A 149 19.10 5.28 -10.35
N GLY A 150 18.39 5.98 -11.20
CA GLY A 150 18.95 6.92 -12.18
C GLY A 150 18.72 6.59 -13.66
N ASP A 151 18.01 5.54 -14.03
CA ASP A 151 17.59 5.30 -15.40
C ASP A 151 16.33 6.16 -15.71
N PRO A 152 16.42 7.19 -16.57
CA PRO A 152 15.29 8.03 -16.91
C PRO A 152 14.18 7.28 -17.66
N ASP A 153 14.48 6.16 -18.31
CA ASP A 153 13.50 5.32 -18.98
C ASP A 153 12.77 4.40 -17.99
N TYR A 154 13.34 4.19 -16.80
CA TYR A 154 12.73 3.43 -15.71
C TYR A 154 11.45 4.12 -15.18
N ASP A 155 11.37 5.43 -15.27
CA ASP A 155 10.19 6.20 -14.81
C ASP A 155 9.05 6.27 -15.83
N LEU A 156 9.29 5.95 -17.10
CA LEU A 156 8.34 6.22 -18.19
C LEU A 156 7.71 4.98 -18.83
N GLY A 157 8.28 3.80 -18.62
CA GLY A 157 7.78 2.58 -19.22
C GLY A 157 7.52 1.50 -18.18
N GLY A 158 6.57 0.72 -18.10
CA GLY A 158 6.36 -0.36 -17.14
C GLY A 158 7.65 -1.16 -16.93
N ILE A 159 7.99 -1.42 -15.66
CA ILE A 159 9.04 -2.37 -15.34
C ILE A 159 8.44 -3.74 -15.58
N PRO A 160 9.10 -4.62 -16.36
CA PRO A 160 8.67 -6.00 -16.45
C PRO A 160 8.52 -6.59 -15.04
N TYR A 161 7.46 -7.34 -14.80
CA TYR A 161 7.19 -7.95 -13.49
C TYR A 161 8.37 -8.80 -12.98
N ASN A 162 9.11 -9.44 -13.90
CA ASN A 162 10.30 -10.22 -13.60
C ASN A 162 11.50 -9.38 -13.11
N ASP A 163 11.44 -8.05 -13.23
CA ASP A 163 12.47 -7.13 -12.76
C ASP A 163 12.09 -6.49 -11.41
N LEU A 164 11.04 -6.99 -10.73
CA LEU A 164 10.82 -6.65 -9.33
C LEU A 164 12.05 -7.09 -8.51
N PRO A 165 12.51 -6.25 -7.58
CA PRO A 165 13.70 -6.56 -6.78
C PRO A 165 13.59 -7.93 -6.13
N GLU A 166 14.67 -8.70 -6.17
CA GLU A 166 14.74 -10.00 -5.51
C GLU A 166 14.62 -9.85 -3.98
N GLU A 167 14.19 -10.93 -3.32
CA GLU A 167 14.21 -11.07 -1.87
C GLU A 167 15.63 -10.76 -1.34
N GLY A 168 15.78 -9.71 -0.57
CA GLY A 168 17.09 -9.24 -0.06
C GLY A 168 17.42 -7.78 -0.37
N THR A 169 16.65 -7.13 -1.25
CA THR A 169 16.77 -5.68 -1.52
C THR A 169 15.75 -4.85 -0.75
N PHE A 170 15.16 -5.44 0.31
CA PHE A 170 14.17 -4.77 1.14
C PHE A 170 14.75 -3.50 1.77
N ASP A 171 14.08 -2.35 1.54
CA ASP A 171 14.48 -1.06 2.14
C ASP A 171 13.96 -0.94 3.57
N ARG A 172 14.63 -1.62 4.49
CA ARG A 172 14.34 -1.58 5.91
C ARG A 172 14.40 -0.16 6.47
N ASN A 173 15.39 0.63 6.05
CA ASN A 173 15.60 1.98 6.58
C ASN A 173 14.40 2.89 6.29
N GLN A 174 13.83 2.79 5.08
CA GLN A 174 12.67 3.59 4.71
C GLN A 174 11.41 3.16 5.48
N LEU A 175 11.22 1.85 5.71
CA LEU A 175 10.10 1.38 6.52
C LEU A 175 10.23 1.78 7.99
N GLU A 176 11.43 1.73 8.57
CA GLU A 176 11.72 2.24 9.91
C GLU A 176 11.45 3.74 10.02
N ALA A 177 11.90 4.53 9.04
CA ALA A 177 11.62 5.97 8.99
C ALA A 177 10.11 6.24 8.95
N TRP A 178 9.38 5.48 8.14
CA TRP A 178 7.92 5.54 8.09
C TRP A 178 7.25 5.22 9.43
N LEU A 179 7.68 4.16 10.12
CA LEU A 179 7.11 3.77 11.42
C LEU A 179 7.47 4.78 12.52
N ARG A 180 8.63 5.42 12.44
CA ARG A 180 9.11 6.41 13.41
C ARG A 180 8.30 7.70 13.37
N ASP A 181 8.02 8.23 12.18
CA ASP A 181 7.24 9.47 12.03
C ASP A 181 6.49 9.55 10.68
N PRO A 182 5.37 8.81 10.53
CA PRO A 182 4.61 8.84 9.28
C PRO A 182 4.21 10.23 8.79
N PRO A 183 3.80 11.18 9.67
CA PRO A 183 3.48 12.54 9.24
C PRO A 183 4.67 13.34 8.69
N ALA A 184 5.89 13.08 9.16
CA ALA A 184 7.09 13.72 8.60
C ALA A 184 7.41 13.18 7.20
N GLU A 185 7.33 11.85 7.03
CA GLU A 185 7.59 11.19 5.76
C GLU A 185 6.52 11.50 4.70
N LYS A 186 5.26 11.51 5.11
CA LYS A 186 4.11 11.82 4.24
C LYS A 186 3.15 12.77 4.95
N PRO A 187 3.30 14.09 4.77
CA PRO A 187 2.38 15.07 5.34
C PRO A 187 0.93 14.81 4.90
N MET A 188 0.05 14.59 5.86
CA MET A 188 -1.39 14.39 5.68
C MET A 188 -2.14 15.15 6.78
N ALA A 189 -3.46 15.24 6.65
CA ALA A 189 -4.32 15.83 7.69
C ALA A 189 -4.81 14.74 8.66
N PRO A 190 -4.10 14.44 9.76
CA PRO A 190 -4.43 13.33 10.65
C PRO A 190 -5.73 13.59 11.44
N ASN A 191 -6.11 14.84 11.59
CA ASN A 191 -7.31 15.24 12.30
C ASN A 191 -8.52 15.42 11.35
N PRO A 192 -9.74 15.20 11.82
CA PRO A 192 -10.94 15.55 11.07
C PRO A 192 -10.92 17.02 10.62
N THR A 193 -11.35 17.25 9.40
CA THR A 193 -11.47 18.59 8.82
C THR A 193 -12.92 18.88 8.45
N GLN A 194 -13.22 20.13 8.06
CA GLN A 194 -14.56 20.48 7.55
C GLN A 194 -14.94 19.68 6.27
N TYR A 195 -13.98 19.05 5.61
CA TYR A 195 -14.18 18.27 4.37
C TYR A 195 -14.15 16.76 4.59
N SER A 196 -13.71 16.31 5.76
CA SER A 196 -13.69 14.90 6.13
C SER A 196 -13.95 14.76 7.62
N GLN A 197 -14.94 13.96 7.98
CA GLN A 197 -15.21 13.60 9.38
C GLN A 197 -14.17 12.65 9.97
N TYR A 198 -13.28 12.10 9.13
CA TYR A 198 -12.20 11.21 9.53
C TYR A 198 -10.86 11.93 9.40
N GLY A 199 -9.95 11.68 10.31
CA GLY A 199 -8.54 12.01 10.14
C GLY A 199 -7.98 11.25 8.94
N ARG A 200 -6.97 11.82 8.29
CA ARG A 200 -6.27 11.19 7.15
C ARG A 200 -4.80 11.06 7.47
N GLY A 201 -4.25 9.91 7.16
CA GLY A 201 -2.86 9.58 7.39
C GLY A 201 -2.62 8.80 8.67
N MET A 202 -1.52 8.07 8.67
CA MET A 202 -1.03 7.34 9.83
C MET A 202 -0.47 8.34 10.85
N PRO A 203 -0.91 8.30 12.12
CA PRO A 203 -0.38 9.19 13.16
C PRO A 203 1.02 8.74 13.60
N ASN A 204 1.78 9.65 14.22
CA ASN A 204 2.97 9.29 14.97
C ASN A 204 2.53 8.62 16.29
N LEU A 205 2.92 7.36 16.48
CA LEU A 205 2.59 6.56 17.67
C LEU A 205 3.64 6.65 18.76
N ASN A 206 4.71 7.44 18.56
CA ASN A 206 5.86 7.58 19.47
C ASN A 206 6.50 6.23 19.83
N LEU A 207 6.68 5.37 18.84
CA LEU A 207 7.32 4.07 19.02
C LEU A 207 8.80 4.24 19.41
N SER A 208 9.28 3.40 20.32
CA SER A 208 10.72 3.28 20.59
C SER A 208 11.42 2.53 19.44
N GLU A 209 12.73 2.68 19.30
CA GLU A 209 13.52 1.96 18.27
C GLU A 209 13.35 0.44 18.41
N GLN A 210 13.32 -0.09 19.64
CA GLN A 210 13.05 -1.52 19.86
C GLN A 210 11.67 -1.94 19.35
N GLN A 211 10.64 -1.11 19.53
CA GLN A 211 9.29 -1.39 19.02
C GLN A 211 9.25 -1.33 17.50
N ILE A 212 10.01 -0.42 16.90
CA ILE A 212 10.16 -0.33 15.45
C ILE A 212 10.82 -1.60 14.91
N ASP A 213 11.94 -2.04 15.52
CA ASP A 213 12.62 -3.29 15.13
C ASP A 213 11.68 -4.49 15.18
N GLN A 214 10.92 -4.64 16.26
CA GLN A 214 9.94 -5.71 16.45
C GLN A 214 8.83 -5.66 15.40
N LEU A 215 8.29 -4.47 15.13
CA LEU A 215 7.26 -4.30 14.09
C LEU A 215 7.80 -4.63 12.71
N VAL A 216 9.00 -4.18 12.36
CA VAL A 216 9.61 -4.50 11.07
C VAL A 216 9.84 -6.00 10.94
N ALA A 217 10.39 -6.66 11.98
CA ALA A 217 10.57 -8.11 12.00
C ALA A 217 9.24 -8.86 11.77
N TYR A 218 8.14 -8.37 12.34
CA TYR A 218 6.82 -8.94 12.09
C TYR A 218 6.31 -8.65 10.67
N LEU A 219 6.40 -7.40 10.21
CA LEU A 219 5.91 -7.00 8.90
C LEU A 219 6.63 -7.73 7.76
N GLU A 220 7.91 -8.07 7.91
CA GLU A 220 8.70 -8.88 6.98
C GLU A 220 8.17 -10.32 6.81
N THR A 221 7.36 -10.82 7.75
CA THR A 221 6.73 -12.15 7.63
C THR A 221 5.48 -12.18 6.77
N LEU A 222 4.92 -11.02 6.41
CA LEU A 222 3.64 -10.86 5.71
C LEU A 222 3.81 -10.97 4.19
N LYS A 223 3.94 -12.20 3.70
CA LYS A 223 4.19 -12.55 2.28
C LYS A 223 2.96 -13.09 1.55
#